data_d2d758069af5e1011ad32ca22cf6467c
#
_entry.id   d2d758069af5e1011ad32ca22cf6467c
#
_cell.length_a   1.000
_cell.length_b   1.000
_cell.length_c   1.000
_cell.angle_alpha   90.00
_cell.angle_beta   90.00
_cell.angle_gamma   90.00
#
_symmetry.space_group_name_H-M   'P 1'
#
loop_
_entity.id
_entity.type
_entity.pdbx_description
1 polymer ?
#
loop_
_entity_poly.entity_id
_entity_poly.type
_entity_poly.pdbx_seq_one_letter_code
_entity_poly.pdbx_strand_id
1 'polypeptide(L)'
;MQKKIWHKVAEEISLQVSLGKWPVGSIIPGEIELAKQFNVSRDTMRKALAYLSQQGLFERKAHVGTRVKARTRIGRFLNEYNDIRGIDHYGNLYPRHIQNVERLVLNEETADRLGLIPGEEVIRFKNIRVASERHPEAVVVTYVYIYPNALEVLDLIKKRSDDLIITLAEEVTGQECVEVKQAFSATTMPKEVSDIFHVPANSPSLRIIRNYYDSRGLSIAASESFHMAERFSFSVRSVKRS
;
A
#
# COMPACT_ATOMS: atom_id res chain seq x y z
N MET A 1 -12.00 -13.27 -5.52
CA MET A 1 -11.73 -13.56 -6.96
C MET A 1 -10.24 -13.58 -7.18
N GLN A 2 -9.67 -14.69 -7.63
CA GLN A 2 -8.22 -14.78 -7.91
C GLN A 2 -7.84 -13.78 -9.01
N LYS A 3 -6.89 -12.86 -8.72
CA LYS A 3 -6.35 -11.94 -9.74
C LYS A 3 -5.80 -12.73 -10.93
N LYS A 4 -6.14 -12.32 -12.13
CA LYS A 4 -5.57 -12.90 -13.36
C LYS A 4 -4.05 -12.74 -13.36
N ILE A 5 -3.30 -13.76 -13.71
CA ILE A 5 -1.83 -13.80 -13.68
C ILE A 5 -1.20 -12.57 -14.37
N TRP A 6 -1.75 -12.12 -15.50
CA TRP A 6 -1.23 -10.96 -16.22
C TRP A 6 -1.29 -9.65 -15.40
N HIS A 7 -2.24 -9.54 -14.46
CA HIS A 7 -2.36 -8.37 -13.59
C HIS A 7 -1.20 -8.33 -12.57
N LYS A 8 -0.90 -9.47 -11.95
CA LYS A 8 0.25 -9.60 -11.04
C LYS A 8 1.56 -9.27 -11.76
N VAL A 9 1.72 -9.72 -13.00
CA VAL A 9 2.88 -9.40 -13.84
C VAL A 9 2.97 -7.90 -14.15
N ALA A 10 1.85 -7.26 -14.47
CA ALA A 10 1.81 -5.82 -14.72
C ALA A 10 2.23 -5.01 -13.47
N GLU A 11 1.74 -5.41 -12.31
CA GLU A 11 2.11 -4.80 -11.02
C GLU A 11 3.59 -4.91 -10.74
N GLU A 12 4.18 -6.09 -10.92
CA GLU A 12 5.60 -6.34 -10.71
C GLU A 12 6.48 -5.55 -11.68
N ILE A 13 6.11 -5.49 -12.96
CA ILE A 13 6.82 -4.66 -13.96
C ILE A 13 6.75 -3.17 -13.58
N SER A 14 5.57 -2.70 -13.18
CA SER A 14 5.37 -1.32 -12.74
C SER A 14 6.25 -0.98 -11.55
N LEU A 15 6.35 -1.90 -10.58
CA LEU A 15 7.24 -1.78 -9.42
C LEU A 15 8.71 -1.69 -9.85
N GLN A 16 9.19 -2.58 -10.73
CA GLN A 16 10.57 -2.58 -11.20
C GLN A 16 10.95 -1.28 -11.94
N VAL A 17 10.00 -0.69 -12.69
CA VAL A 17 10.16 0.65 -13.30
C VAL A 17 10.28 1.73 -12.22
N SER A 18 9.44 1.68 -11.20
CA SER A 18 9.45 2.66 -10.12
C SER A 18 10.74 2.61 -9.29
N LEU A 19 11.30 1.42 -9.10
CA LEU A 19 12.59 1.18 -8.44
C LEU A 19 13.79 1.57 -9.34
N GLY A 20 13.53 1.98 -10.58
CA GLY A 20 14.58 2.45 -11.49
C GLY A 20 15.30 1.37 -12.27
N LYS A 21 14.86 0.11 -12.23
CA LYS A 21 15.45 -0.98 -13.05
C LYS A 21 15.47 -0.63 -14.54
N TRP A 22 14.44 0.07 -15.00
CA TRP A 22 14.35 0.66 -16.33
C TRP A 22 14.06 2.16 -16.21
N PRO A 23 15.07 3.02 -16.39
CA PRO A 23 14.89 4.48 -16.31
C PRO A 23 13.91 5.01 -17.36
N VAL A 24 13.29 6.16 -17.07
CA VAL A 24 12.47 6.87 -18.07
C VAL A 24 13.27 7.14 -19.31
N GLY A 25 12.71 6.84 -20.48
CA GLY A 25 13.37 6.95 -21.79
C GLY A 25 14.11 5.68 -22.23
N SER A 26 14.38 4.72 -21.32
CA SER A 26 15.00 3.45 -21.70
C SER A 26 14.04 2.52 -22.42
N ILE A 27 14.58 1.57 -23.18
CA ILE A 27 13.84 0.50 -23.83
C ILE A 27 13.89 -0.72 -22.92
N ILE A 28 12.75 -1.32 -22.63
CA ILE A 28 12.66 -2.56 -21.83
C ILE A 28 12.87 -3.79 -22.72
N PRO A 29 13.25 -4.94 -22.16
CA PRO A 29 13.38 -6.20 -22.89
C PRO A 29 12.08 -6.55 -23.63
N GLY A 30 12.21 -7.31 -24.72
CA GLY A 30 11.07 -7.73 -25.53
C GLY A 30 10.08 -8.65 -24.81
N GLU A 31 8.85 -8.77 -25.34
CA GLU A 31 7.79 -9.61 -24.75
C GLU A 31 8.23 -11.04 -24.46
N ILE A 32 9.02 -11.64 -25.36
CA ILE A 32 9.50 -13.03 -25.24
C ILE A 32 10.49 -13.14 -24.08
N GLU A 33 11.41 -12.19 -23.98
CA GLU A 33 12.42 -12.17 -22.94
C GLU A 33 11.83 -11.92 -21.57
N LEU A 34 10.93 -10.92 -21.48
CA LEU A 34 10.18 -10.64 -20.25
C LEU A 34 9.32 -11.85 -19.83
N ALA A 35 8.66 -12.52 -20.79
CA ALA A 35 7.86 -13.70 -20.48
C ALA A 35 8.70 -14.82 -19.85
N LYS A 36 9.95 -15.02 -20.32
CA LYS A 36 10.90 -15.94 -19.72
C LYS A 36 11.35 -15.49 -18.31
N GLN A 37 11.67 -14.19 -18.14
CA GLN A 37 12.11 -13.65 -16.85
C GLN A 37 11.04 -13.79 -15.77
N PHE A 38 9.77 -13.60 -16.14
CA PHE A 38 8.61 -13.66 -15.22
C PHE A 38 7.97 -15.06 -15.16
N ASN A 39 8.52 -16.03 -15.88
CA ASN A 39 7.98 -17.41 -15.97
C ASN A 39 6.49 -17.46 -16.31
N VAL A 40 6.06 -16.71 -17.34
CA VAL A 40 4.68 -16.65 -17.82
C VAL A 40 4.61 -16.84 -19.34
N SER A 41 3.39 -17.11 -19.84
CA SER A 41 3.18 -17.20 -21.29
C SER A 41 3.38 -15.84 -21.97
N ARG A 42 3.77 -15.83 -23.24
CA ARG A 42 3.89 -14.62 -24.05
C ARG A 42 2.57 -13.82 -24.10
N ASP A 43 1.42 -14.50 -24.17
CA ASP A 43 0.11 -13.83 -24.17
C ASP A 43 -0.18 -13.12 -22.85
N THR A 44 0.19 -13.74 -21.72
CA THR A 44 0.10 -13.14 -20.39
C THR A 44 0.96 -11.88 -20.30
N MET A 45 2.21 -11.94 -20.79
CA MET A 45 3.11 -10.80 -20.82
C MET A 45 2.59 -9.68 -21.74
N ARG A 46 2.09 -10.04 -22.92
CA ARG A 46 1.51 -9.08 -23.86
C ARG A 46 0.33 -8.32 -23.24
N LYS A 47 -0.57 -9.02 -22.53
CA LYS A 47 -1.71 -8.40 -21.80
C LYS A 47 -1.22 -7.46 -20.71
N ALA A 48 -0.22 -7.85 -19.94
CA ALA A 48 0.37 -7.01 -18.89
C ALA A 48 0.98 -5.72 -19.47
N LEU A 49 1.79 -5.83 -20.53
CA LEU A 49 2.42 -4.67 -21.18
C LEU A 49 1.39 -3.77 -21.89
N ALA A 50 0.34 -4.34 -22.49
CA ALA A 50 -0.75 -3.57 -23.09
C ALA A 50 -1.49 -2.74 -22.04
N TYR A 51 -1.79 -3.34 -20.89
CA TYR A 51 -2.41 -2.65 -19.76
C TYR A 51 -1.53 -1.49 -19.28
N LEU A 52 -0.23 -1.73 -19.05
CA LEU A 52 0.71 -0.70 -18.61
C LEU A 52 0.90 0.44 -19.63
N SER A 53 0.80 0.12 -20.93
CA SER A 53 0.81 1.14 -22.00
C SER A 53 -0.46 2.00 -21.98
N GLN A 54 -1.62 1.40 -21.74
CA GLN A 54 -2.88 2.15 -21.53
C GLN A 54 -2.82 3.05 -20.30
N GLN A 55 -2.09 2.63 -19.25
CA GLN A 55 -1.83 3.45 -18.06
C GLN A 55 -0.76 4.55 -18.31
N GLY A 56 -0.21 4.63 -19.51
CA GLY A 56 0.79 5.64 -19.88
C GLY A 56 2.20 5.39 -19.35
N LEU A 57 2.47 4.20 -18.78
CA LEU A 57 3.81 3.83 -18.31
C LEU A 57 4.76 3.57 -19.46
N PHE A 58 4.27 2.94 -20.52
CA PHE A 58 5.04 2.57 -21.71
C PHE A 58 4.49 3.19 -22.99
N GLU A 59 5.40 3.46 -23.90
CA GLU A 59 5.10 3.79 -25.29
C GLU A 59 5.67 2.70 -26.19
N ARG A 60 4.82 2.12 -27.04
CA ARG A 60 5.25 1.15 -28.06
C ARG A 60 5.52 1.86 -29.37
N LYS A 61 6.73 1.68 -29.90
CA LYS A 61 7.09 2.15 -31.26
C LYS A 61 7.45 0.96 -32.12
N ALA A 62 6.83 0.86 -33.29
CA ALA A 62 7.17 -0.17 -34.28
C ALA A 62 8.68 -0.13 -34.59
N HIS A 63 9.30 -1.29 -34.66
CA HIS A 63 10.74 -1.48 -34.92
C HIS A 63 11.71 -0.91 -33.87
N VAL A 64 11.23 -0.21 -32.83
CA VAL A 64 12.07 0.36 -31.75
C VAL A 64 11.92 -0.43 -30.45
N GLY A 65 10.71 -0.94 -30.18
CA GLY A 65 10.40 -1.66 -28.96
C GLY A 65 9.47 -0.89 -28.02
N THR A 66 9.48 -1.28 -26.76
CA THR A 66 8.68 -0.68 -25.70
C THR A 66 9.56 0.22 -24.82
N ARG A 67 9.28 1.52 -24.84
CA ARG A 67 10.03 2.55 -24.09
C ARG A 67 9.30 2.94 -22.81
N VAL A 68 10.02 3.12 -21.72
CA VAL A 68 9.50 3.70 -20.48
C VAL A 68 9.19 5.18 -20.71
N LYS A 69 7.91 5.57 -20.62
CA LYS A 69 7.44 6.93 -20.86
C LYS A 69 7.38 7.78 -19.60
N ALA A 70 7.03 7.15 -18.49
CA ALA A 70 6.91 7.81 -17.21
C ALA A 70 7.42 6.89 -16.10
N ARG A 71 7.96 7.45 -15.01
CA ARG A 71 8.06 6.69 -13.75
C ARG A 71 6.64 6.48 -13.25
N THR A 72 6.26 5.24 -13.02
CA THR A 72 5.13 5.00 -12.14
C THR A 72 5.58 5.46 -10.77
N ARG A 73 4.89 6.43 -10.17
CA ARG A 73 5.02 6.63 -8.73
C ARG A 73 4.47 5.36 -8.10
N ILE A 74 5.26 4.71 -7.23
CA ILE A 74 4.77 3.61 -6.42
C ILE A 74 3.52 4.15 -5.73
N GLY A 75 2.35 3.56 -5.97
CA GLY A 75 1.11 4.06 -5.39
C GLY A 75 0.26 4.99 -6.26
N ARG A 76 0.39 4.98 -7.59
CA ARG A 76 -0.67 5.55 -8.44
C ARG A 76 -1.89 4.64 -8.38
N PHE A 77 -2.52 4.61 -7.20
CA PHE A 77 -3.76 3.91 -6.99
C PHE A 77 -4.89 4.83 -7.45
N LEU A 78 -5.55 4.46 -8.52
CA LEU A 78 -6.91 4.88 -8.77
C LEU A 78 -7.75 4.19 -7.69
N ASN A 79 -7.86 4.81 -6.53
CA ASN A 79 -8.83 4.40 -5.55
C ASN A 79 -10.20 4.80 -6.09
N GLU A 80 -10.98 3.83 -6.51
CA GLU A 80 -12.42 3.98 -6.55
C GLU A 80 -12.88 3.98 -5.09
N TYR A 81 -12.94 5.19 -4.49
CA TYR A 81 -13.12 5.44 -3.04
C TYR A 81 -14.51 5.11 -2.48
N ASN A 82 -15.32 4.39 -3.20
CA ASN A 82 -16.67 4.05 -2.76
C ASN A 82 -16.78 2.69 -2.06
N ASP A 83 -15.67 1.96 -1.86
CA ASP A 83 -15.70 0.65 -1.22
C ASP A 83 -14.48 0.45 -0.31
N ILE A 84 -14.71 0.00 0.93
CA ILE A 84 -13.69 -0.45 1.90
C ILE A 84 -12.75 -1.48 1.24
N ARG A 85 -13.26 -2.28 0.31
CA ARG A 85 -12.51 -3.26 -0.50
C ARG A 85 -11.43 -2.67 -1.39
N GLY A 86 -11.48 -1.37 -1.72
CA GLY A 86 -10.39 -0.69 -2.42
C GLY A 86 -9.09 -0.61 -1.61
N ILE A 87 -9.19 -0.69 -0.28
CA ILE A 87 -8.05 -0.75 0.64
C ILE A 87 -7.34 -2.12 0.54
N ASP A 88 -8.08 -3.19 0.23
CA ASP A 88 -7.58 -4.56 0.05
C ASP A 88 -6.51 -4.65 -1.03
N HIS A 89 -6.65 -3.86 -2.08
CA HIS A 89 -5.79 -3.96 -3.24
C HIS A 89 -4.32 -3.63 -2.94
N TYR A 90 -4.10 -2.67 -2.03
CA TYR A 90 -2.76 -2.28 -1.59
C TYR A 90 -2.12 -3.35 -0.69
N GLY A 91 -2.94 -3.97 0.17
CA GLY A 91 -2.51 -4.96 1.13
C GLY A 91 -1.86 -6.19 0.49
N ASN A 92 -2.39 -6.62 -0.65
CA ASN A 92 -2.01 -7.87 -1.30
C ASN A 92 -0.84 -7.76 -2.27
N LEU A 93 -0.29 -6.53 -2.48
CA LEU A 93 0.78 -6.29 -3.45
C LEU A 93 2.17 -6.40 -2.87
N TYR A 94 2.32 -6.16 -1.58
CA TYR A 94 3.62 -5.95 -0.94
C TYR A 94 3.76 -6.84 0.30
N PRO A 95 4.86 -7.64 0.42
CA PRO A 95 5.17 -8.39 1.63
C PRO A 95 5.14 -7.51 2.87
N ARG A 96 4.69 -8.08 3.98
CA ARG A 96 4.49 -7.41 5.26
C ARG A 96 5.49 -7.88 6.30
N HIS A 97 6.07 -6.94 7.01
CA HIS A 97 6.90 -7.18 8.19
C HIS A 97 6.33 -6.45 9.39
N ILE A 98 6.00 -7.18 10.46
CA ILE A 98 5.51 -6.61 11.70
C ILE A 98 6.67 -6.44 12.66
N GLN A 99 6.77 -5.26 13.26
CA GLN A 99 7.84 -4.90 14.21
C GLN A 99 7.28 -4.07 15.37
N ASN A 100 8.05 -4.00 16.46
CA ASN A 100 7.82 -3.10 17.59
C ASN A 100 6.39 -3.15 18.13
N VAL A 101 5.97 -4.35 18.55
CA VAL A 101 4.67 -4.53 19.23
C VAL A 101 4.79 -4.03 20.65
N GLU A 102 3.96 -3.08 21.04
CA GLU A 102 3.93 -2.51 22.39
C GLU A 102 2.52 -2.19 22.84
N ARG A 103 2.29 -2.23 24.16
CA ARG A 103 1.09 -1.71 24.80
C ARG A 103 1.35 -0.29 25.24
N LEU A 104 0.43 0.61 25.01
CA LEU A 104 0.53 2.00 25.46
C LEU A 104 -0.85 2.57 25.80
N VAL A 105 -0.86 3.56 26.65
CA VAL A 105 -2.03 4.38 26.93
C VAL A 105 -1.96 5.62 26.05
N LEU A 106 -3.02 5.92 25.33
CA LEU A 106 -3.08 7.05 24.41
C LEU A 106 -3.03 8.38 25.19
N ASN A 107 -2.05 9.22 24.86
CA ASN A 107 -2.04 10.60 25.28
C ASN A 107 -2.99 11.45 24.40
N GLU A 108 -3.35 12.64 24.86
CA GLU A 108 -4.27 13.55 24.18
C GLU A 108 -3.85 13.82 22.72
N GLU A 109 -2.57 14.18 22.49
CA GLU A 109 -2.04 14.50 21.17
C GLU A 109 -2.21 13.34 20.16
N THR A 110 -1.85 12.13 20.59
CA THR A 110 -1.96 10.95 19.71
C THR A 110 -3.40 10.55 19.51
N ALA A 111 -4.22 10.60 20.55
CA ALA A 111 -5.64 10.28 20.45
C ALA A 111 -6.37 11.24 19.51
N ASP A 112 -6.19 12.53 19.66
CA ASP A 112 -6.78 13.56 18.78
C ASP A 112 -6.34 13.36 17.33
N ARG A 113 -5.04 13.15 17.11
CA ARG A 113 -4.49 12.93 15.76
C ARG A 113 -5.08 11.71 15.10
N LEU A 114 -5.30 10.64 15.86
CA LEU A 114 -5.85 9.37 15.37
C LEU A 114 -7.38 9.31 15.43
N GLY A 115 -8.07 10.29 16.04
CA GLY A 115 -9.50 10.24 16.28
C GLY A 115 -9.91 9.11 17.23
N LEU A 116 -9.06 8.81 18.22
CA LEU A 116 -9.28 7.82 19.28
C LEU A 116 -9.55 8.55 20.60
N ILE A 117 -9.87 7.79 21.66
CA ILE A 117 -10.18 8.35 22.98
C ILE A 117 -8.90 8.45 23.81
N PRO A 118 -8.56 9.63 24.37
CA PRO A 118 -7.43 9.77 25.28
C PRO A 118 -7.59 8.88 26.51
N GLY A 119 -6.49 8.31 26.99
CA GLY A 119 -6.48 7.44 28.17
C GLY A 119 -6.84 5.99 27.89
N GLU A 120 -7.30 5.63 26.69
CA GLU A 120 -7.51 4.22 26.34
C GLU A 120 -6.19 3.48 26.10
N GLU A 121 -6.18 2.20 26.52
CA GLU A 121 -5.08 1.29 26.25
C GLU A 121 -5.21 0.70 24.85
N VAL A 122 -4.12 0.75 24.08
CA VAL A 122 -4.03 0.17 22.76
C VAL A 122 -2.75 -0.64 22.60
N ILE A 123 -2.76 -1.53 21.62
CA ILE A 123 -1.58 -2.23 21.13
C ILE A 123 -1.16 -1.54 19.84
N ARG A 124 0.05 -0.94 19.88
CA ARG A 124 0.67 -0.34 18.70
C ARG A 124 1.69 -1.29 18.10
N PHE A 125 1.75 -1.38 16.80
CA PHE A 125 2.84 -2.06 16.10
C PHE A 125 3.13 -1.41 14.74
N LYS A 126 4.37 -1.60 14.26
CA LYS A 126 4.77 -1.18 12.92
C LYS A 126 4.44 -2.29 11.92
N ASN A 127 3.75 -1.93 10.87
CA ASN A 127 3.52 -2.75 9.69
C ASN A 127 4.29 -2.12 8.53
N ILE A 128 5.45 -2.67 8.21
CA ILE A 128 6.28 -2.23 7.10
C ILE A 128 5.97 -3.11 5.91
N ARG A 129 5.61 -2.51 4.78
CA ARG A 129 5.48 -3.23 3.52
C ARG A 129 6.69 -2.94 2.66
N VAL A 130 7.24 -3.98 2.08
CA VAL A 130 8.45 -3.91 1.25
C VAL A 130 8.12 -4.24 -0.20
N ALA A 131 8.94 -3.75 -1.12
CA ALA A 131 8.72 -3.91 -2.55
C ALA A 131 8.62 -5.39 -2.97
N SER A 132 9.50 -6.22 -2.44
CA SER A 132 9.44 -7.68 -2.53
C SER A 132 10.42 -8.31 -1.53
N GLU A 133 10.34 -9.62 -1.28
CA GLU A 133 11.32 -10.32 -0.45
C GLU A 133 12.75 -10.24 -1.00
N ARG A 134 12.91 -10.09 -2.32
CA ARG A 134 14.22 -9.93 -2.98
C ARG A 134 14.71 -8.47 -2.97
N HIS A 135 13.81 -7.53 -2.82
CA HIS A 135 14.06 -6.09 -2.77
C HIS A 135 13.32 -5.52 -1.55
N PRO A 136 13.92 -5.63 -0.35
CA PRO A 136 13.25 -5.29 0.91
C PRO A 136 13.15 -3.78 1.16
N GLU A 137 13.22 -2.95 0.11
CA GLU A 137 13.00 -1.52 0.25
C GLU A 137 11.58 -1.22 0.75
N ALA A 138 11.48 -0.40 1.78
CA ALA A 138 10.20 -0.01 2.33
C ALA A 138 9.37 0.78 1.30
N VAL A 139 8.11 0.38 1.13
CA VAL A 139 7.11 1.05 0.28
C VAL A 139 6.20 1.92 1.13
N VAL A 140 5.84 1.42 2.29
CA VAL A 140 5.04 2.14 3.29
C VAL A 140 5.40 1.67 4.69
N VAL A 141 5.43 2.62 5.61
CA VAL A 141 5.52 2.36 7.05
C VAL A 141 4.19 2.78 7.68
N THR A 142 3.53 1.85 8.35
CA THR A 142 2.23 2.06 8.97
C THR A 142 2.33 1.74 10.47
N TYR A 143 1.97 2.67 11.31
CA TYR A 143 1.62 2.39 12.70
C TYR A 143 0.17 1.94 12.76
N VAL A 144 -0.06 0.77 13.33
CA VAL A 144 -1.38 0.21 13.53
C VAL A 144 -1.69 0.21 15.01
N TYR A 145 -2.89 0.63 15.34
CA TYR A 145 -3.42 0.70 16.70
C TYR A 145 -4.67 -0.18 16.76
N ILE A 146 -4.61 -1.23 17.59
CA ILE A 146 -5.74 -2.11 17.88
C ILE A 146 -6.00 -2.13 19.37
N TYR A 147 -7.23 -2.46 19.75
CA TYR A 147 -7.57 -2.61 21.16
C TYR A 147 -7.09 -3.97 21.71
N PRO A 148 -6.90 -4.10 23.05
CA PRO A 148 -6.39 -5.33 23.66
C PRO A 148 -7.20 -6.58 23.37
N ASN A 149 -8.51 -6.46 23.15
CA ASN A 149 -9.40 -7.56 22.75
C ASN A 149 -9.11 -8.12 21.34
N ALA A 150 -8.34 -7.40 20.53
CA ALA A 150 -7.90 -7.83 19.20
C ALA A 150 -6.45 -8.37 19.17
N LEU A 151 -5.83 -8.66 20.33
CA LEU A 151 -4.42 -9.08 20.43
C LEU A 151 -4.08 -10.29 19.54
N GLU A 152 -5.00 -11.26 19.41
CA GLU A 152 -4.82 -12.48 18.61
C GLU A 152 -4.60 -12.19 17.11
N VAL A 153 -4.94 -10.99 16.64
CA VAL A 153 -4.65 -10.52 15.29
C VAL A 153 -3.15 -10.65 14.97
N LEU A 154 -2.26 -10.44 15.93
CA LEU A 154 -0.82 -10.54 15.73
C LEU A 154 -0.36 -11.95 15.32
N ASP A 155 -1.03 -12.99 15.81
CA ASP A 155 -0.72 -14.37 15.42
C ASP A 155 -1.38 -14.75 14.09
N LEU A 156 -2.55 -14.21 13.80
CA LEU A 156 -3.22 -14.40 12.51
C LEU A 156 -2.44 -13.73 11.36
N ILE A 157 -1.89 -12.54 11.57
CA ILE A 157 -1.07 -11.84 10.56
C ILE A 157 0.13 -12.68 10.13
N LYS A 158 0.78 -13.41 11.05
CA LYS A 158 1.92 -14.30 10.73
C LYS A 158 1.52 -15.45 9.81
N LYS A 159 0.29 -15.95 9.93
CA LYS A 159 -0.25 -17.08 9.16
C LYS A 159 -0.92 -16.62 7.86
N ARG A 160 -1.43 -15.42 7.84
CA ARG A 160 -2.27 -14.84 6.77
C ARG A 160 -1.77 -13.43 6.43
N SER A 161 -0.54 -13.37 5.91
CA SER A 161 0.18 -12.10 5.64
C SER A 161 -0.53 -11.20 4.61
N ASP A 162 -1.36 -11.78 3.75
CA ASP A 162 -2.04 -11.07 2.66
C ASP A 162 -3.37 -10.46 3.11
N ASP A 163 -3.94 -10.91 4.24
CA ASP A 163 -5.21 -10.41 4.73
C ASP A 163 -5.08 -9.00 5.33
N LEU A 164 -6.13 -8.21 5.24
CA LEU A 164 -6.20 -6.93 5.91
C LEU A 164 -6.21 -7.11 7.43
N ILE A 165 -5.51 -6.23 8.13
CA ILE A 165 -5.49 -6.22 9.59
C ILE A 165 -6.90 -5.99 10.15
N ILE A 166 -7.69 -5.12 9.51
CA ILE A 166 -9.06 -4.88 9.94
C ILE A 166 -9.93 -6.12 9.79
N THR A 167 -9.83 -6.87 8.70
CA THR A 167 -10.58 -8.13 8.51
C THR A 167 -10.20 -9.17 9.57
N LEU A 168 -8.92 -9.25 9.93
CA LEU A 168 -8.47 -10.12 11.03
C LEU A 168 -8.98 -9.63 12.38
N ALA A 169 -9.07 -8.31 12.59
CA ALA A 169 -9.64 -7.74 13.82
C ALA A 169 -11.14 -8.02 13.94
N GLU A 170 -11.89 -7.92 12.84
CA GLU A 170 -13.30 -8.32 12.78
C GLU A 170 -13.50 -9.80 13.16
N GLU A 171 -12.66 -10.68 12.62
CA GLU A 171 -12.71 -12.13 12.91
C GLU A 171 -12.46 -12.42 14.40
N VAL A 172 -11.45 -11.76 14.99
CA VAL A 172 -11.07 -11.97 16.39
C VAL A 172 -12.09 -11.39 17.36
N THR A 173 -12.59 -10.18 17.07
CA THR A 173 -13.43 -9.43 18.03
C THR A 173 -14.93 -9.65 17.82
N GLY A 174 -15.33 -10.15 16.65
CA GLY A 174 -16.74 -10.21 16.23
C GLY A 174 -17.36 -8.83 15.94
N GLN A 175 -16.55 -7.75 15.88
CA GLN A 175 -16.99 -6.41 15.57
C GLN A 175 -16.84 -6.16 14.06
N GLU A 176 -17.94 -5.92 13.36
CA GLU A 176 -17.94 -5.61 11.93
C GLU A 176 -17.59 -4.14 11.68
N CYS A 177 -16.66 -3.89 10.77
CA CYS A 177 -16.31 -2.54 10.31
C CYS A 177 -17.30 -2.08 9.24
N VAL A 178 -18.08 -1.07 9.55
CA VAL A 178 -19.10 -0.51 8.61
C VAL A 178 -18.68 0.84 8.04
N GLU A 179 -17.74 1.53 8.66
CA GLU A 179 -17.25 2.84 8.20
C GLU A 179 -15.73 2.94 8.32
N VAL A 180 -15.09 3.51 7.30
CA VAL A 180 -13.68 3.89 7.34
C VAL A 180 -13.55 5.37 7.01
N LYS A 181 -13.05 6.15 7.97
CA LYS A 181 -12.64 7.54 7.73
C LYS A 181 -11.18 7.59 7.34
N GLN A 182 -10.87 8.36 6.30
CA GLN A 182 -9.50 8.54 5.83
C GLN A 182 -9.16 10.02 5.74
N ALA A 183 -8.04 10.41 6.34
CA ALA A 183 -7.47 11.74 6.23
C ALA A 183 -6.11 11.68 5.55
N PHE A 184 -5.90 12.55 4.57
CA PHE A 184 -4.66 12.68 3.80
C PHE A 184 -4.01 14.02 4.14
N SER A 185 -2.75 14.01 4.51
CA SER A 185 -2.02 15.23 4.84
C SER A 185 -0.58 15.17 4.37
N ALA A 186 -0.07 16.31 3.86
CA ALA A 186 1.35 16.49 3.67
C ALA A 186 2.01 16.70 5.03
N THR A 187 3.14 16.03 5.26
CA THR A 187 3.91 16.13 6.49
C THR A 187 5.39 15.83 6.23
N THR A 188 6.21 15.97 7.23
CA THR A 188 7.58 15.44 7.23
C THR A 188 7.61 14.09 7.94
N MET A 189 8.55 13.23 7.53
CA MET A 189 8.72 11.92 8.16
C MET A 189 9.29 12.07 9.57
N PRO A 190 8.73 11.39 10.58
CA PRO A 190 9.43 11.17 11.84
C PRO A 190 10.79 10.51 11.61
N LYS A 191 11.77 10.79 12.47
CA LYS A 191 13.14 10.26 12.32
C LYS A 191 13.15 8.74 12.13
N GLU A 192 12.43 8.00 12.94
CA GLU A 192 12.39 6.53 12.86
C GLU A 192 11.78 6.00 11.54
N VAL A 193 10.89 6.77 10.91
CA VAL A 193 10.31 6.42 9.61
C VAL A 193 11.30 6.73 8.50
N SER A 194 11.98 7.88 8.56
CA SER A 194 13.02 8.24 7.57
C SER A 194 14.20 7.28 7.62
N ASP A 195 14.57 6.78 8.80
CA ASP A 195 15.62 5.77 8.94
C ASP A 195 15.24 4.45 8.23
N ILE A 196 13.96 4.02 8.31
CA ILE A 196 13.46 2.82 7.59
C ILE A 196 13.47 3.02 6.07
N PHE A 197 13.13 4.21 5.61
CA PHE A 197 13.16 4.54 4.17
C PHE A 197 14.58 4.87 3.66
N HIS A 198 15.58 4.96 4.53
CA HIS A 198 16.96 5.38 4.21
C HIS A 198 17.00 6.76 3.53
N VAL A 199 16.26 7.72 4.06
CA VAL A 199 16.20 9.11 3.58
C VAL A 199 16.55 10.09 4.70
N PRO A 200 16.93 11.34 4.37
CA PRO A 200 17.18 12.36 5.39
C PRO A 200 15.99 12.56 6.34
N ALA A 201 16.28 12.87 7.60
CA ALA A 201 15.26 13.25 8.57
C ALA A 201 14.40 14.41 8.03
N ASN A 202 13.12 14.42 8.37
CA ASN A 202 12.15 15.42 7.87
C ASN A 202 11.92 15.42 6.35
N SER A 203 12.27 14.32 5.65
CA SER A 203 11.90 14.18 4.22
C SER A 203 10.39 14.31 4.04
N PRO A 204 9.92 14.93 2.93
CA PRO A 204 8.50 15.08 2.63
C PRO A 204 7.77 13.73 2.56
N SER A 205 6.59 13.66 3.16
CA SER A 205 5.75 12.47 3.21
C SER A 205 4.29 12.81 2.97
N LEU A 206 3.57 11.89 2.33
CA LEU A 206 2.12 11.86 2.42
C LEU A 206 1.75 10.95 3.60
N ARG A 207 1.06 11.53 4.59
CA ARG A 207 0.51 10.81 5.73
C ARG A 207 -0.94 10.47 5.45
N ILE A 208 -1.32 9.22 5.75
CA ILE A 208 -2.70 8.76 5.67
C ILE A 208 -3.08 8.21 7.04
N ILE A 209 -4.09 8.81 7.66
CA ILE A 209 -4.70 8.30 8.88
C ILE A 209 -6.01 7.62 8.49
N ARG A 210 -6.24 6.41 8.99
CA ARG A 210 -7.49 5.68 8.84
C ARG A 210 -8.03 5.28 10.19
N ASN A 211 -9.34 5.51 10.36
CA ASN A 211 -10.12 5.03 11.49
C ASN A 211 -11.18 4.08 10.99
N TYR A 212 -11.33 2.97 11.67
CA TYR A 212 -12.28 1.91 11.35
C TYR A 212 -13.34 1.87 12.44
N TYR A 213 -14.62 2.00 12.06
CA TYR A 213 -15.73 2.14 13.00
C TYR A 213 -16.76 1.02 12.81
N ASP A 214 -17.32 0.56 13.94
CA ASP A 214 -18.46 -0.34 13.95
C ASP A 214 -19.79 0.41 13.71
N SER A 215 -20.91 -0.33 13.66
CA SER A 215 -22.25 0.22 13.45
C SER A 215 -22.73 1.17 14.56
N ARG A 216 -22.06 1.16 15.72
CA ARG A 216 -22.34 2.09 16.85
C ARG A 216 -21.49 3.34 16.78
N GLY A 217 -20.61 3.45 15.79
CA GLY A 217 -19.64 4.54 15.68
C GLY A 217 -18.45 4.44 16.64
N LEU A 218 -18.23 3.26 17.22
CA LEU A 218 -17.05 2.99 18.06
C LEU A 218 -15.88 2.58 17.19
N SER A 219 -14.68 3.11 17.49
CA SER A 219 -13.46 2.74 16.80
C SER A 219 -13.07 1.28 17.11
N ILE A 220 -12.79 0.49 16.08
CA ILE A 220 -12.27 -0.88 16.18
C ILE A 220 -10.75 -0.86 16.09
N ALA A 221 -10.20 0.00 15.24
CA ALA A 221 -8.79 0.16 14.99
C ALA A 221 -8.49 1.51 14.36
N ALA A 222 -7.23 1.94 14.44
CA ALA A 222 -6.73 3.07 13.68
C ALA A 222 -5.38 2.74 13.04
N SER A 223 -5.00 3.49 12.02
CA SER A 223 -3.67 3.38 11.42
C SER A 223 -3.17 4.74 10.94
N GLU A 224 -1.86 4.92 11.02
CA GLU A 224 -1.15 6.08 10.52
C GLU A 224 -0.03 5.60 9.59
N SER A 225 -0.16 5.88 8.30
CA SER A 225 0.75 5.43 7.25
C SER A 225 1.57 6.59 6.70
N PHE A 226 2.85 6.35 6.49
CA PHE A 226 3.79 7.28 5.88
C PHE A 226 4.25 6.75 4.53
N HIS A 227 4.15 7.60 3.51
CA HIS A 227 4.56 7.30 2.14
C HIS A 227 5.56 8.35 1.66
N MET A 228 6.61 7.93 0.99
CA MET A 228 7.54 8.87 0.38
C MET A 228 6.83 9.73 -0.68
N ALA A 229 6.93 11.06 -0.55
CA ALA A 229 6.25 11.98 -1.47
C ALA A 229 6.67 11.78 -2.94
N GLU A 230 7.92 11.41 -3.18
CA GLU A 230 8.43 11.16 -4.54
C GLU A 230 7.90 9.86 -5.17
N ARG A 231 7.52 8.87 -4.34
CA ARG A 231 7.12 7.54 -4.80
C ARG A 231 5.62 7.31 -4.73
N PHE A 232 4.89 8.16 -4.00
CA PHE A 232 3.46 7.99 -3.78
C PHE A 232 2.67 9.20 -4.29
N SER A 233 1.54 8.96 -4.95
CA SER A 233 0.57 10.00 -5.28
C SER A 233 -0.85 9.48 -5.07
N PHE A 234 -1.68 10.31 -4.48
CA PHE A 234 -3.11 10.11 -4.38
C PHE A 234 -3.81 10.77 -5.56
N SER A 235 -4.72 10.04 -6.24
CA SER A 235 -5.46 10.57 -7.38
C SER A 235 -6.94 10.21 -7.27
N VAL A 236 -7.79 11.19 -7.49
CA VAL A 236 -9.25 11.03 -7.56
C VAL A 236 -9.69 11.36 -8.97
N ARG A 237 -10.55 10.52 -9.55
CA ARG A 237 -11.21 10.78 -10.83
C ARG A 237 -12.67 11.14 -10.59
N SER A 238 -13.05 12.35 -10.98
CA SER A 238 -14.45 12.77 -10.98
C SER A 238 -14.97 12.81 -12.42
N VAL A 239 -16.15 12.25 -12.64
CA VAL A 239 -16.83 12.27 -13.95
C VAL A 239 -18.14 13.01 -13.79
N LYS A 240 -18.35 14.02 -14.64
CA LYS A 240 -19.64 14.71 -14.71
C LYS A 240 -20.67 13.71 -15.23
N ARG A 241 -21.70 13.42 -14.43
CA ARG A 241 -22.88 12.70 -14.91
C ARG A 241 -23.70 13.68 -15.76
N SER A 242 -23.91 13.34 -17.02
CA SER A 242 -24.85 14.01 -17.93
C SER A 242 -26.29 13.68 -17.55
#